data_0a1116139461c8fc0de2c9b39db3965f
#
_entry.id   0a1116139461c8fc0de2c9b39db3965f
#
_cell.length_a   1.000
_cell.length_b   1.000
_cell.length_c   1.000
_cell.angle_alpha   90.00
_cell.angle_beta   90.00
_cell.angle_gamma   90.00
#
_symmetry.space_group_name_H-M   'P 1'
#
loop_
_entity.id
_entity.type
_entity.pdbx_description
1 polymer ?
#
loop_
_entity_poly.entity_id
_entity_poly.type
_entity_poly.pdbx_seq_one_letter_code
_entity_poly.pdbx_strand_id
1 'polypeptide(L)'
;MKILLIILLSYFVAPALSQNNIKLFAEKEDGKTILYLQNHEFSSVSFFLELSLSNMTALESPDHIYIIPPNTEKYKLAELSRIKRGRNSYAYTYKVVYGDITQLVYDHNYIYDLPYAKGRAFSIVQGYNGKFTHQNENALDFDMPEGTEIHAARGGRVIAVVQHFYESCLLEECKKKANYVLISHADGTIADYSHIQYNGAKVAVGDSVNKGQLIAISGNTGDTRGPHLHFICFLPGFEKRRGLQVKFKTGKGALATYLSEHKTYRKNYSSVR
;
A
#
# COMPACT_ATOMS: atom_id res chain seq x y z
N MET A 1 -15.99 20.60 29.66
CA MET A 1 -15.82 21.49 28.49
C MET A 1 -15.56 20.58 27.29
N LYS A 2 -16.54 20.45 26.38
CA LYS A 2 -16.47 19.54 25.25
C LYS A 2 -15.39 20.03 24.26
N ILE A 3 -14.36 19.22 24.03
CA ILE A 3 -13.36 19.45 22.99
C ILE A 3 -14.05 19.07 21.67
N LEU A 4 -14.27 20.04 20.79
CA LEU A 4 -14.78 19.81 19.44
C LEU A 4 -13.61 19.28 18.60
N LEU A 5 -13.58 17.99 18.38
CA LEU A 5 -12.62 17.33 17.50
C LEU A 5 -13.10 17.57 16.06
N ILE A 6 -12.52 18.53 15.36
CA ILE A 6 -12.78 18.73 13.92
C ILE A 6 -11.77 17.87 13.18
N ILE A 7 -12.22 16.68 12.76
CA ILE A 7 -11.47 15.81 11.84
C ILE A 7 -11.77 16.31 10.43
N LEU A 8 -10.86 17.09 9.85
CA LEU A 8 -10.87 17.37 8.41
C LEU A 8 -10.12 16.24 7.70
N LEU A 9 -10.88 15.27 7.17
CA LEU A 9 -10.34 14.25 6.26
C LEU A 9 -10.02 14.91 4.91
N SER A 10 -8.75 15.11 4.62
CA SER A 10 -8.31 15.35 3.25
C SER A 10 -8.32 14.03 2.50
N TYR A 11 -9.16 13.93 1.46
CA TYR A 11 -9.29 12.74 0.61
C TYR A 11 -8.06 12.59 -0.28
N PHE A 12 -7.16 11.70 0.10
CA PHE A 12 -6.17 11.12 -0.80
C PHE A 12 -6.45 9.63 -0.95
N VAL A 13 -6.41 9.12 -2.18
CA VAL A 13 -6.56 7.70 -2.51
C VAL A 13 -5.25 6.98 -2.16
N ALA A 14 -4.96 6.87 -0.86
CA ALA A 14 -4.09 5.83 -0.36
C ALA A 14 -4.95 4.55 -0.23
N PRO A 15 -4.39 3.35 -0.47
CA PRO A 15 -5.10 2.11 -0.16
C PRO A 15 -5.60 2.24 1.28
N ALA A 16 -6.89 1.94 1.48
CA ALA A 16 -7.58 2.24 2.73
C ALA A 16 -6.88 1.55 3.91
N LEU A 17 -6.05 2.32 4.63
CA LEU A 17 -5.66 1.96 5.97
C LEU A 17 -6.94 1.74 6.77
N SER A 18 -7.09 0.60 7.42
CA SER A 18 -8.20 0.40 8.33
C SER A 18 -8.13 1.49 9.40
N GLN A 19 -9.11 2.40 9.42
CA GLN A 19 -9.14 3.52 10.38
C GLN A 19 -9.09 3.06 11.85
N ASN A 20 -9.32 1.76 12.10
CA ASN A 20 -9.30 1.17 13.43
C ASN A 20 -7.90 0.75 13.89
N ASN A 21 -6.94 0.60 12.98
CA ASN A 21 -5.60 0.08 13.30
C ASN A 21 -4.56 1.20 13.55
N ILE A 22 -4.86 2.44 13.15
CA ILE A 22 -4.01 3.61 13.40
C ILE A 22 -4.79 4.59 14.26
N LYS A 23 -4.29 4.88 15.46
CA LYS A 23 -4.98 5.74 16.41
C LYS A 23 -4.06 6.82 16.97
N LEU A 24 -4.39 8.09 16.68
CA LEU A 24 -3.79 9.24 17.35
C LEU A 24 -4.56 9.53 18.64
N PHE A 25 -3.86 9.69 19.75
CA PHE A 25 -4.47 10.02 21.04
C PHE A 25 -3.55 10.93 21.87
N ALA A 26 -4.12 11.55 22.90
CA ALA A 26 -3.40 12.45 23.78
C ALA A 26 -3.53 12.01 25.23
N GLU A 27 -2.44 12.10 25.97
CA GLU A 27 -2.41 11.91 27.42
C GLU A 27 -1.90 13.17 28.12
N LYS A 28 -2.26 13.35 29.38
CA LYS A 28 -1.73 14.42 30.23
C LYS A 28 -0.73 13.84 31.21
N GLU A 29 0.50 14.33 31.13
CA GLU A 29 1.61 13.95 32.02
C GLU A 29 2.28 15.23 32.52
N ASP A 30 2.43 15.40 33.83
CA ASP A 30 3.10 16.53 34.49
C ASP A 30 2.68 17.92 33.98
N GLY A 31 1.38 18.09 33.75
CA GLY A 31 0.80 19.36 33.25
C GLY A 31 1.01 19.63 31.75
N LYS A 32 1.66 18.74 31.04
CA LYS A 32 1.85 18.75 29.59
C LYS A 32 0.82 17.87 28.90
N THR A 33 0.66 18.04 27.60
CA THR A 33 -0.14 17.15 26.75
C THR A 33 0.81 16.42 25.79
N ILE A 34 0.82 15.10 25.87
CA ILE A 34 1.66 14.27 24.99
C ILE A 34 0.77 13.65 23.93
N LEU A 35 1.17 13.80 22.67
CA LEU A 35 0.51 13.15 21.53
C LEU A 35 1.21 11.83 21.22
N TYR A 36 0.42 10.77 21.10
CA TYR A 36 0.89 9.43 20.79
C TYR A 36 0.18 8.87 19.56
N LEU A 37 0.88 8.02 18.81
CA LEU A 37 0.31 7.19 17.75
C LEU A 37 0.41 5.71 18.15
N GLN A 38 -0.68 4.99 17.90
CA GLN A 38 -0.76 3.53 17.94
C GLN A 38 -0.80 3.02 16.50
N ASN A 39 -0.01 1.99 16.20
CA ASN A 39 0.03 1.33 14.90
C ASN A 39 -0.17 -0.18 15.11
N HIS A 40 -1.36 -0.69 14.85
CA HIS A 40 -1.70 -2.12 14.88
C HIS A 40 -1.65 -2.77 13.49
N GLU A 41 -1.10 -2.07 12.48
CA GLU A 41 -0.86 -2.66 11.17
C GLU A 41 0.34 -3.61 11.20
N PHE A 42 0.37 -4.55 10.26
CA PHE A 42 1.48 -5.50 10.08
C PHE A 42 2.65 -4.91 9.26
N SER A 43 2.59 -3.63 8.94
CA SER A 43 3.62 -2.86 8.27
C SER A 43 3.97 -1.63 9.09
N SER A 44 5.19 -1.12 8.94
CA SER A 44 5.47 0.25 9.33
C SER A 44 4.53 1.20 8.63
N VAL A 45 4.26 2.34 9.22
CA VAL A 45 3.54 3.45 8.58
C VAL A 45 4.37 4.71 8.64
N SER A 46 4.33 5.49 7.57
CA SER A 46 4.81 6.86 7.56
C SER A 46 3.68 7.77 7.95
N PHE A 47 3.90 8.58 8.95
CA PHE A 47 2.93 9.49 9.53
C PHE A 47 3.47 10.92 9.51
N PHE A 48 2.77 11.84 8.86
CA PHE A 48 3.07 13.26 8.87
C PHE A 48 2.05 13.96 9.75
N LEU A 49 2.53 14.70 10.75
CA LEU A 49 1.71 15.45 11.68
C LEU A 49 1.92 16.94 11.47
N GLU A 50 0.84 17.67 11.31
CA GLU A 50 0.82 19.14 11.28
C GLU A 50 0.03 19.66 12.47
N LEU A 51 0.62 20.57 13.25
CA LEU A 51 0.05 21.11 14.48
C LEU A 51 -0.28 22.60 14.35
N SER A 52 -1.48 22.97 14.79
CA SER A 52 -1.89 24.36 15.01
C SER A 52 -2.00 24.61 16.51
N LEU A 53 -1.15 25.49 17.05
CA LEU A 53 -1.02 25.74 18.49
C LEU A 53 -1.47 27.16 18.85
N SER A 54 -2.26 27.28 19.92
CA SER A 54 -2.65 28.59 20.51
C SER A 54 -2.26 28.61 21.97
N ASN A 55 -1.38 29.53 22.36
CA ASN A 55 -0.78 29.64 23.70
C ASN A 55 -0.14 28.32 24.18
N MET A 56 0.43 27.59 23.23
CA MET A 56 1.16 26.33 23.46
C MET A 56 2.40 26.29 22.59
N THR A 57 3.38 25.50 23.02
CA THR A 57 4.57 25.16 22.24
C THR A 57 4.73 23.65 22.17
N ALA A 58 5.32 23.15 21.10
CA ALA A 58 5.75 21.75 20.96
C ALA A 58 7.26 21.69 21.20
N LEU A 59 7.73 20.69 21.91
CA LEU A 59 9.15 20.44 22.15
C LEU A 59 9.86 19.95 20.87
N GLU A 60 9.13 19.21 20.02
CA GLU A 60 9.63 18.68 18.76
C GLU A 60 8.99 19.46 17.58
N SER A 61 9.67 19.45 16.41
CA SER A 61 9.15 20.15 15.23
C SER A 61 7.75 19.60 14.83
N PRO A 62 6.73 20.44 14.69
CA PRO A 62 5.39 19.98 14.31
C PRO A 62 5.30 19.42 12.88
N ASP A 63 6.28 19.73 12.02
CA ASP A 63 6.30 19.33 10.61
C ASP A 63 7.32 18.19 10.39
N HIS A 64 7.11 17.08 11.08
CA HIS A 64 8.00 15.94 11.03
C HIS A 64 7.31 14.69 10.48
N ILE A 65 8.08 13.92 9.72
CA ILE A 65 7.67 12.59 9.25
C ILE A 65 8.14 11.56 10.27
N TYR A 66 7.19 10.85 10.84
CA TYR A 66 7.45 9.76 11.78
C TYR A 66 7.32 8.43 11.05
N ILE A 67 8.27 7.53 11.27
CA ILE A 67 8.19 6.14 10.82
C ILE A 67 7.84 5.29 12.03
N ILE A 68 6.59 4.82 12.08
CA ILE A 68 6.07 4.07 13.21
C ILE A 68 6.14 2.58 12.87
N PRO A 69 6.90 1.77 13.64
CA PRO A 69 7.00 0.33 13.42
C PRO A 69 5.65 -0.39 13.49
N PRO A 70 5.52 -1.59 12.89
CA PRO A 70 4.32 -2.41 13.03
C PRO A 70 4.09 -2.80 14.50
N ASN A 71 2.83 -3.05 14.86
CA ASN A 71 2.41 -3.50 16.20
C ASN A 71 2.93 -2.60 17.34
N THR A 72 2.92 -1.29 17.14
CA THR A 72 3.34 -0.30 18.14
C THR A 72 2.15 0.19 18.93
N GLU A 73 2.16 -0.04 20.25
CA GLU A 73 1.07 0.38 21.14
C GLU A 73 1.10 1.88 21.45
N LYS A 74 2.30 2.46 21.59
CA LYS A 74 2.45 3.84 22.02
C LYS A 74 3.75 4.44 21.49
N TYR A 75 3.66 5.28 20.46
CA TYR A 75 4.78 6.02 19.87
C TYR A 75 4.59 7.51 20.14
N LYS A 76 5.53 8.13 20.85
CA LYS A 76 5.47 9.57 21.18
C LYS A 76 5.73 10.40 19.91
N LEU A 77 4.77 11.28 19.57
CA LEU A 77 4.87 12.19 18.43
C LEU A 77 5.31 13.59 18.84
N ALA A 78 4.66 14.15 19.88
CA ALA A 78 4.93 15.51 20.31
C ALA A 78 4.58 15.70 21.78
N GLU A 79 5.30 16.63 22.43
CA GLU A 79 5.03 17.09 23.78
C GLU A 79 4.62 18.57 23.73
N LEU A 80 3.40 18.86 24.16
CA LEU A 80 2.81 20.19 24.10
C LEU A 80 2.77 20.81 25.51
N SER A 81 3.35 22.01 25.63
CA SER A 81 3.40 22.76 26.87
C SER A 81 2.71 24.11 26.72
N ARG A 82 2.09 24.59 27.80
CA ARG A 82 1.49 25.93 27.83
C ARG A 82 2.60 26.99 27.94
N ILE A 83 2.49 28.07 27.15
CA ILE A 83 3.46 29.16 27.17
C ILE A 83 3.19 30.10 28.33
N LYS A 84 1.93 30.58 28.49
CA LYS A 84 1.55 31.53 29.56
C LYS A 84 0.17 31.20 30.13
N ARG A 85 -0.12 31.74 31.32
CA ARG A 85 -1.43 31.56 31.99
C ARG A 85 -2.57 32.04 31.08
N GLY A 86 -3.67 31.28 30.99
CA GLY A 86 -4.82 31.61 30.16
C GLY A 86 -5.34 30.43 29.34
N ARG A 87 -6.23 30.72 28.39
CA ARG A 87 -6.75 29.70 27.47
C ARG A 87 -5.63 29.19 26.58
N ASN A 88 -5.66 27.91 26.30
CA ASN A 88 -4.76 27.25 25.37
C ASN A 88 -5.53 26.18 24.60
N SER A 89 -5.13 25.95 23.36
CA SER A 89 -5.72 24.92 22.49
C SER A 89 -4.70 24.42 21.47
N TYR A 90 -4.95 23.24 20.96
CA TYR A 90 -4.25 22.69 19.80
C TYR A 90 -5.25 22.02 18.86
N ALA A 91 -4.91 21.99 17.59
CA ALA A 91 -5.55 21.21 16.56
C ALA A 91 -4.47 20.54 15.72
N TYR A 92 -4.84 19.50 14.98
CA TYR A 92 -3.92 18.82 14.10
C TYR A 92 -4.59 18.33 12.83
N THR A 93 -3.77 18.22 11.77
CA THR A 93 -4.05 17.42 10.59
C THR A 93 -2.94 16.40 10.43
N TYR A 94 -3.20 15.30 9.70
CA TYR A 94 -2.19 14.30 9.46
C TYR A 94 -2.38 13.60 8.11
N LYS A 95 -1.27 13.05 7.60
CA LYS A 95 -1.27 12.10 6.48
C LYS A 95 -0.64 10.80 6.97
N VAL A 96 -1.13 9.66 6.47
CA VAL A 96 -0.59 8.35 6.81
C VAL A 96 -0.60 7.45 5.58
N VAL A 97 0.50 6.69 5.39
CA VAL A 97 0.63 5.68 4.33
C VAL A 97 1.36 4.46 4.84
N TYR A 98 1.12 3.29 4.25
CA TYR A 98 1.90 2.09 4.52
C TYR A 98 3.35 2.26 4.11
N GLY A 99 4.26 1.66 4.89
CA GLY A 99 5.70 1.61 4.62
C GLY A 99 6.45 2.85 5.09
N ASP A 100 7.73 2.85 4.80
CA ASP A 100 8.68 3.94 5.12
C ASP A 100 8.96 4.76 3.86
N ILE A 101 8.42 5.99 3.78
CA ILE A 101 8.63 6.88 2.63
C ILE A 101 10.04 7.45 2.55
N THR A 102 10.84 7.34 3.62
CA THR A 102 12.24 7.76 3.64
C THR A 102 13.18 6.70 3.06
N GLN A 103 12.67 5.46 2.90
CA GLN A 103 13.41 4.36 2.30
C GLN A 103 13.48 4.54 0.79
N LEU A 104 14.62 4.98 0.30
CA LEU A 104 14.85 5.21 -1.15
C LEU A 104 15.61 4.06 -1.82
N VAL A 105 16.27 3.21 -1.02
CA VAL A 105 17.09 2.09 -1.48
C VAL A 105 16.29 0.80 -1.40
N TYR A 106 16.22 0.08 -2.52
CA TYR A 106 15.57 -1.21 -2.66
C TYR A 106 16.40 -2.15 -3.54
N ASP A 107 16.14 -3.45 -3.49
CA ASP A 107 16.85 -4.42 -4.33
C ASP A 107 16.35 -4.37 -5.79
N HIS A 108 16.93 -3.47 -6.59
CA HIS A 108 16.64 -3.32 -8.03
C HIS A 108 17.06 -4.52 -8.89
N ASN A 109 17.84 -5.46 -8.34
CA ASN A 109 18.24 -6.69 -9.01
C ASN A 109 17.37 -7.88 -8.68
N TYR A 110 16.41 -7.74 -7.76
CA TYR A 110 15.51 -8.82 -7.42
C TYR A 110 14.72 -9.29 -8.64
N ILE A 111 14.69 -10.61 -8.87
CA ILE A 111 13.98 -11.23 -9.98
C ILE A 111 12.63 -11.77 -9.47
N TYR A 112 11.56 -11.15 -9.95
CA TYR A 112 10.18 -11.54 -9.65
C TYR A 112 9.77 -12.77 -10.45
N ASP A 113 8.89 -13.59 -9.90
CA ASP A 113 8.22 -14.65 -10.66
C ASP A 113 7.00 -14.07 -11.42
N LEU A 114 6.64 -14.69 -12.55
CA LEU A 114 5.36 -14.40 -13.19
C LEU A 114 4.22 -14.74 -12.21
N PRO A 115 3.20 -13.86 -12.06
CA PRO A 115 2.21 -13.92 -10.99
C PRO A 115 1.09 -14.94 -11.23
N TYR A 116 1.42 -16.11 -11.77
CA TYR A 116 0.47 -17.19 -12.08
C TYR A 116 1.11 -18.58 -11.98
N ALA A 117 0.28 -19.62 -12.08
CA ALA A 117 0.71 -21.00 -11.95
C ALA A 117 1.66 -21.42 -13.09
N LYS A 118 2.54 -22.38 -12.80
CA LYS A 118 3.38 -23.04 -13.81
C LYS A 118 2.51 -23.64 -14.93
N GLY A 119 2.98 -23.49 -16.19
CA GLY A 119 2.28 -23.95 -17.38
C GLY A 119 1.36 -22.90 -18.01
N ARG A 120 0.93 -21.89 -17.27
CA ARG A 120 0.10 -20.81 -17.77
C ARG A 120 0.90 -19.77 -18.57
N ALA A 121 0.20 -19.06 -19.45
CA ALA A 121 0.77 -17.98 -20.25
C ALA A 121 -0.25 -16.87 -20.44
N PHE A 122 0.16 -15.61 -20.20
CA PHE A 122 -0.69 -14.45 -20.38
C PHE A 122 0.08 -13.34 -21.10
N SER A 123 -0.64 -12.54 -21.89
CA SER A 123 -0.12 -11.36 -22.56
C SER A 123 -0.16 -10.14 -21.64
N ILE A 124 0.69 -9.18 -21.89
CA ILE A 124 0.64 -7.86 -21.28
C ILE A 124 -0.21 -6.96 -22.16
N VAL A 125 -1.41 -6.59 -21.70
CA VAL A 125 -2.33 -5.72 -22.46
C VAL A 125 -2.04 -4.25 -22.25
N GLN A 126 -1.45 -3.89 -21.11
CA GLN A 126 -0.89 -2.56 -20.87
C GLN A 126 0.42 -2.69 -20.10
N GLY A 127 1.46 -2.04 -20.60
CA GLY A 127 2.81 -2.07 -20.04
C GLY A 127 3.15 -0.87 -19.18
N TYR A 128 4.41 -0.79 -18.77
CA TYR A 128 4.97 0.36 -18.05
C TYR A 128 4.79 1.65 -18.85
N ASN A 129 4.28 2.70 -18.22
CA ASN A 129 3.95 3.99 -18.83
C ASN A 129 2.95 3.87 -20.00
N GLY A 130 2.10 2.85 -20.00
CA GLY A 130 1.07 2.60 -21.01
C GLY A 130 0.09 3.78 -21.16
N LYS A 131 -0.43 3.97 -22.37
CA LYS A 131 -1.13 5.20 -22.78
C LYS A 131 -2.52 5.39 -22.12
N PHE A 132 -3.12 4.34 -21.56
CA PHE A 132 -4.47 4.45 -20.99
C PHE A 132 -4.42 4.92 -19.54
N THR A 133 -4.21 4.00 -18.59
CA THR A 133 -4.24 4.26 -17.15
C THR A 133 -2.87 4.28 -16.51
N HIS A 134 -1.82 3.82 -17.19
CA HIS A 134 -0.44 3.77 -16.70
C HIS A 134 0.42 4.98 -17.07
N GLN A 135 -0.19 6.12 -17.45
CA GLN A 135 0.58 7.34 -17.74
C GLN A 135 1.36 7.78 -16.49
N ASN A 136 2.68 7.83 -16.61
CA ASN A 136 3.61 8.09 -15.51
C ASN A 136 3.51 7.07 -14.36
N GLU A 137 3.07 5.83 -14.65
CA GLU A 137 3.01 4.73 -13.70
C GLU A 137 3.68 3.47 -14.26
N ASN A 138 4.55 2.85 -13.45
CA ASN A 138 5.23 1.62 -13.82
C ASN A 138 4.39 0.41 -13.35
N ALA A 139 3.25 0.19 -13.98
CA ALA A 139 2.35 -0.93 -13.75
C ALA A 139 2.24 -1.84 -14.98
N LEU A 140 1.72 -3.05 -14.78
CA LEU A 140 1.52 -4.09 -15.80
C LEU A 140 0.11 -4.66 -15.67
N ASP A 141 -0.61 -4.74 -16.79
CA ASP A 141 -1.89 -5.43 -16.87
C ASP A 141 -1.71 -6.75 -17.62
N PHE A 142 -1.90 -7.85 -16.90
CA PHE A 142 -1.88 -9.21 -17.46
C PHE A 142 -3.28 -9.58 -17.94
N ASP A 143 -3.44 -9.92 -19.21
CA ASP A 143 -4.69 -10.43 -19.83
C ASP A 143 -5.07 -11.76 -19.17
N MET A 144 -5.74 -11.68 -18.05
CA MET A 144 -5.98 -12.80 -17.16
C MET A 144 -7.49 -12.97 -16.98
N PRO A 145 -8.10 -14.01 -17.57
CA PRO A 145 -9.54 -14.29 -17.40
C PRO A 145 -9.95 -14.40 -15.94
N GLU A 146 -11.19 -14.02 -15.63
CA GLU A 146 -11.76 -14.23 -14.30
C GLU A 146 -11.61 -15.70 -13.86
N GLY A 147 -11.41 -15.91 -12.55
CA GLY A 147 -11.23 -17.24 -11.98
C GLY A 147 -9.81 -17.81 -12.13
N THR A 148 -8.86 -17.05 -12.68
CA THR A 148 -7.47 -17.48 -12.79
C THR A 148 -6.74 -17.31 -11.45
N GLU A 149 -5.92 -18.30 -11.07
CA GLU A 149 -5.08 -18.21 -9.88
C GLU A 149 -4.00 -17.14 -10.01
N ILE A 150 -3.95 -16.23 -9.04
CA ILE A 150 -2.89 -15.23 -8.88
C ILE A 150 -1.91 -15.70 -7.82
N HIS A 151 -0.64 -15.72 -8.17
CA HIS A 151 0.45 -16.15 -7.30
C HIS A 151 1.36 -14.98 -6.94
N ALA A 152 1.90 -14.96 -5.72
CA ALA A 152 2.85 -13.95 -5.28
C ALA A 152 4.09 -13.94 -6.17
N ALA A 153 4.35 -12.82 -6.84
CA ALA A 153 5.54 -12.64 -7.68
C ALA A 153 6.83 -12.53 -6.85
N ARG A 154 6.70 -12.11 -5.58
CA ARG A 154 7.76 -12.01 -4.58
C ARG A 154 7.16 -12.32 -3.21
N GLY A 155 7.94 -12.95 -2.33
CA GLY A 155 7.54 -13.23 -0.95
C GLY A 155 7.53 -11.97 -0.09
N GLY A 156 6.71 -11.98 0.97
CA GLY A 156 6.57 -10.85 1.88
C GLY A 156 5.47 -11.02 2.91
N ARG A 157 5.02 -9.91 3.48
CA ARG A 157 3.92 -9.83 4.44
C ARG A 157 2.68 -9.22 3.78
N VAL A 158 1.54 -9.87 3.88
CA VAL A 158 0.25 -9.28 3.45
C VAL A 158 -0.10 -8.15 4.41
N ILE A 159 -0.24 -6.95 3.88
CA ILE A 159 -0.52 -5.74 4.68
C ILE A 159 -1.91 -5.18 4.45
N ALA A 160 -2.58 -5.53 3.35
CA ALA A 160 -3.96 -5.18 3.10
C ALA A 160 -4.63 -6.21 2.19
N VAL A 161 -5.92 -6.45 2.45
CA VAL A 161 -6.82 -7.26 1.61
C VAL A 161 -8.16 -6.53 1.50
N VAL A 162 -8.56 -6.20 0.29
CA VAL A 162 -9.91 -5.72 -0.03
C VAL A 162 -10.51 -6.72 -1.01
N GLN A 163 -11.71 -7.26 -0.70
CA GLN A 163 -12.33 -8.30 -1.52
C GLN A 163 -13.85 -8.28 -1.51
N HIS A 164 -14.45 -7.17 -1.05
CA HIS A 164 -15.90 -7.08 -0.84
C HIS A 164 -16.66 -6.37 -1.98
N PHE A 165 -15.96 -5.85 -2.98
CA PHE A 165 -16.57 -5.26 -4.14
C PHE A 165 -16.86 -6.32 -5.21
N TYR A 166 -17.97 -6.16 -5.95
CA TYR A 166 -18.37 -7.02 -7.07
C TYR A 166 -18.61 -6.24 -8.36
N GLU A 167 -18.51 -4.91 -8.30
CA GLU A 167 -18.83 -4.01 -9.41
C GLU A 167 -17.60 -3.74 -10.27
N SER A 168 -17.83 -3.54 -11.57
CA SER A 168 -16.86 -2.97 -12.50
C SER A 168 -17.52 -1.89 -13.34
N CYS A 169 -16.83 -0.79 -13.57
CA CYS A 169 -17.28 0.26 -14.48
C CYS A 169 -16.11 1.19 -14.83
N LEU A 170 -16.34 2.13 -15.77
CA LEU A 170 -15.34 3.11 -16.23
C LEU A 170 -15.59 4.51 -15.65
N LEU A 171 -16.25 4.59 -14.50
CA LEU A 171 -16.53 5.86 -13.83
C LEU A 171 -15.48 6.12 -12.72
N GLU A 172 -15.25 7.38 -12.40
CA GLU A 172 -14.32 7.79 -11.37
C GLU A 172 -14.60 7.13 -10.00
N GLU A 173 -15.88 6.93 -9.69
CA GLU A 173 -16.31 6.23 -8.46
C GLU A 173 -15.85 4.78 -8.40
N CYS A 174 -15.68 4.11 -9.54
CA CYS A 174 -15.22 2.71 -9.59
C CYS A 174 -13.72 2.56 -9.29
N LYS A 175 -12.92 3.60 -9.40
CA LYS A 175 -11.51 3.56 -8.99
C LYS A 175 -11.33 3.14 -7.53
N LYS A 176 -12.32 3.44 -6.67
CA LYS A 176 -12.30 3.09 -5.25
C LYS A 176 -12.92 1.72 -4.94
N LYS A 177 -13.44 1.02 -5.96
CA LYS A 177 -14.14 -0.26 -5.81
C LYS A 177 -13.33 -1.45 -6.33
N ALA A 178 -12.05 -1.27 -6.56
CA ALA A 178 -11.15 -2.38 -6.90
C ALA A 178 -10.86 -3.24 -5.66
N ASN A 179 -10.98 -4.56 -5.81
CA ASN A 179 -10.45 -5.51 -4.84
C ASN A 179 -8.96 -5.72 -5.09
N TYR A 180 -8.19 -5.92 -4.00
CA TYR A 180 -6.74 -6.08 -4.10
C TYR A 180 -6.12 -6.83 -2.93
N VAL A 181 -4.89 -7.29 -3.13
CA VAL A 181 -3.98 -7.76 -2.08
C VAL A 181 -2.70 -6.94 -2.16
N LEU A 182 -2.27 -6.34 -1.04
CA LEU A 182 -0.98 -5.68 -0.91
C LEU A 182 0.00 -6.56 -0.14
N ILE A 183 1.21 -6.70 -0.68
CA ILE A 183 2.30 -7.45 -0.04
C ILE A 183 3.51 -6.52 0.12
N SER A 184 3.94 -6.32 1.38
CA SER A 184 5.17 -5.60 1.71
C SER A 184 6.37 -6.55 1.68
N HIS A 185 7.45 -6.12 1.06
CA HIS A 185 8.69 -6.88 0.92
C HIS A 185 9.77 -6.40 1.90
N ALA A 186 10.78 -7.23 2.15
CA ALA A 186 11.84 -6.96 3.11
C ALA A 186 12.69 -5.70 2.80
N ASP A 187 12.71 -5.25 1.55
CA ASP A 187 13.42 -4.05 1.09
C ASP A 187 12.55 -2.78 1.09
N GLY A 188 11.37 -2.82 1.72
CA GLY A 188 10.46 -1.68 1.83
C GLY A 188 9.57 -1.45 0.60
N THR A 189 9.75 -2.20 -0.49
CA THR A 189 8.82 -2.14 -1.63
C THR A 189 7.51 -2.84 -1.30
N ILE A 190 6.43 -2.41 -1.96
CA ILE A 190 5.09 -2.99 -1.82
C ILE A 190 4.61 -3.43 -3.20
N ALA A 191 4.06 -4.65 -3.31
CA ALA A 191 3.38 -5.12 -4.50
C ALA A 191 1.86 -5.07 -4.32
N ASP A 192 1.17 -4.57 -5.33
CA ASP A 192 -0.28 -4.49 -5.44
C ASP A 192 -0.75 -5.44 -6.54
N TYR A 193 -1.70 -6.29 -6.18
CA TYR A 193 -2.38 -7.25 -7.06
C TYR A 193 -3.87 -6.90 -7.08
N SER A 194 -4.26 -6.08 -8.05
CA SER A 194 -5.60 -5.49 -8.09
C SER A 194 -6.53 -6.15 -9.11
N HIS A 195 -7.81 -5.77 -9.04
CA HIS A 195 -8.97 -6.30 -9.78
C HIS A 195 -9.28 -7.76 -9.47
N ILE A 196 -8.95 -8.24 -8.27
CA ILE A 196 -9.26 -9.61 -7.86
C ILE A 196 -10.77 -9.82 -7.71
N GLN A 197 -11.21 -11.05 -7.80
CA GLN A 197 -12.61 -11.45 -7.71
C GLN A 197 -13.21 -11.10 -6.33
N TYR A 198 -14.54 -10.87 -6.31
CA TYR A 198 -15.30 -10.81 -5.05
C TYR A 198 -15.02 -12.05 -4.19
N ASN A 199 -14.65 -11.86 -2.93
CA ASN A 199 -14.20 -12.92 -2.02
C ASN A 199 -13.08 -13.80 -2.60
N GLY A 200 -12.24 -13.23 -3.49
CA GLY A 200 -11.20 -13.96 -4.23
C GLY A 200 -9.86 -14.08 -3.53
N ALA A 201 -9.61 -13.37 -2.43
CA ALA A 201 -8.37 -13.50 -1.67
C ALA A 201 -8.22 -14.93 -1.08
N LYS A 202 -6.98 -15.44 -1.09
CA LYS A 202 -6.59 -16.75 -0.53
C LYS A 202 -5.62 -16.59 0.63
N VAL A 203 -5.43 -15.36 1.06
CA VAL A 203 -4.58 -14.95 2.17
C VAL A 203 -5.30 -13.89 3.00
N ALA A 204 -4.88 -13.73 4.25
CA ALA A 204 -5.37 -12.72 5.17
C ALA A 204 -4.29 -11.69 5.50
N VAL A 205 -4.71 -10.52 5.97
CA VAL A 205 -3.79 -9.49 6.50
C VAL A 205 -2.98 -10.08 7.65
N GLY A 206 -1.66 -9.90 7.61
CA GLY A 206 -0.71 -10.47 8.56
C GLY A 206 -0.07 -11.78 8.11
N ASP A 207 -0.56 -12.43 7.06
CA ASP A 207 0.08 -13.66 6.55
C ASP A 207 1.46 -13.37 5.96
N SER A 208 2.41 -14.28 6.22
CA SER A 208 3.66 -14.36 5.48
C SER A 208 3.46 -15.22 4.24
N VAL A 209 3.82 -14.71 3.07
CA VAL A 209 3.70 -15.43 1.80
C VAL A 209 5.05 -15.67 1.16
N ASN A 210 5.20 -16.84 0.57
CA ASN A 210 6.37 -17.20 -0.22
C ASN A 210 6.18 -16.80 -1.69
N LYS A 211 7.28 -16.55 -2.40
CA LYS A 211 7.27 -16.38 -3.85
C LYS A 211 6.63 -17.61 -4.52
N GLY A 212 5.66 -17.36 -5.42
CA GLY A 212 4.91 -18.43 -6.10
C GLY A 212 3.73 -19.02 -5.32
N GLN A 213 3.45 -18.57 -4.10
CA GLN A 213 2.28 -18.99 -3.33
C GLN A 213 0.99 -18.42 -3.95
N LEU A 214 -0.11 -19.20 -3.98
CA LEU A 214 -1.44 -18.73 -4.35
C LEU A 214 -1.90 -17.67 -3.33
N ILE A 215 -2.30 -16.49 -3.83
CA ILE A 215 -2.71 -15.36 -2.99
C ILE A 215 -4.12 -14.84 -3.29
N ALA A 216 -4.60 -15.02 -4.52
CA ALA A 216 -5.92 -14.54 -4.92
C ALA A 216 -6.41 -15.24 -6.20
N ILE A 217 -7.65 -14.92 -6.57
CA ILE A 217 -8.27 -15.28 -7.86
C ILE A 217 -8.53 -14.00 -8.64
N SER A 218 -8.16 -13.97 -9.93
CA SER A 218 -8.40 -12.84 -10.82
C SER A 218 -9.89 -12.58 -11.01
N GLY A 219 -10.26 -11.33 -11.18
CA GLY A 219 -11.61 -10.88 -11.36
C GLY A 219 -11.70 -9.71 -12.35
N ASN A 220 -12.73 -8.88 -12.14
CA ASN A 220 -13.02 -7.71 -12.96
C ASN A 220 -13.67 -6.63 -12.09
N THR A 221 -13.09 -6.28 -10.95
CA THR A 221 -13.67 -5.32 -9.99
C THR A 221 -13.00 -3.94 -10.08
N GLY A 222 -13.78 -2.88 -9.88
CA GLY A 222 -13.30 -1.50 -9.90
C GLY A 222 -13.30 -0.87 -11.30
N ASP A 223 -12.36 0.07 -11.55
CA ASP A 223 -12.20 0.75 -12.85
C ASP A 223 -11.47 -0.16 -13.83
N THR A 224 -12.23 -0.89 -14.64
CA THR A 224 -11.68 -1.88 -15.57
C THR A 224 -12.56 -2.02 -16.82
N ARG A 225 -11.94 -2.25 -17.98
CA ARG A 225 -12.59 -2.53 -19.26
C ARG A 225 -12.83 -4.01 -19.53
N GLY A 226 -12.32 -4.87 -18.67
CA GLY A 226 -12.41 -6.31 -18.80
C GLY A 226 -11.49 -7.03 -17.84
N PRO A 227 -11.64 -8.35 -17.68
CA PRO A 227 -10.85 -9.13 -16.73
C PRO A 227 -9.35 -9.02 -16.98
N HIS A 228 -8.60 -8.66 -15.97
CA HIS A 228 -7.14 -8.64 -15.98
C HIS A 228 -6.57 -8.63 -14.55
N LEU A 229 -5.30 -8.93 -14.41
CA LEU A 229 -4.55 -8.64 -13.20
C LEU A 229 -3.76 -7.36 -13.42
N HIS A 230 -4.10 -6.31 -12.68
CA HIS A 230 -3.23 -5.15 -12.52
C HIS A 230 -2.16 -5.45 -11.47
N PHE A 231 -0.90 -5.28 -11.84
CA PHE A 231 0.25 -5.48 -10.97
C PHE A 231 1.16 -4.26 -10.96
N ILE A 232 1.48 -3.77 -9.77
CA ILE A 232 2.50 -2.74 -9.59
C ILE A 232 3.36 -3.04 -8.37
N CYS A 233 4.68 -2.91 -8.52
CA CYS A 233 5.61 -2.81 -7.40
C CYS A 233 5.98 -1.34 -7.21
N PHE A 234 5.94 -0.84 -5.96
CA PHE A 234 6.15 0.58 -5.71
C PHE A 234 6.84 0.85 -4.37
N LEU A 235 7.43 2.04 -4.26
CA LEU A 235 7.78 2.66 -2.98
C LEU A 235 6.67 3.62 -2.56
N PRO A 236 6.32 3.65 -1.25
CA PRO A 236 5.26 4.52 -0.74
C PRO A 236 5.61 6.01 -0.85
N GLY A 237 4.58 6.85 -0.83
CA GLY A 237 4.70 8.30 -0.78
C GLY A 237 3.38 8.93 -0.39
N PHE A 238 3.39 10.09 0.29
CA PHE A 238 2.16 10.75 0.74
C PHE A 238 1.29 11.27 -0.39
N GLU A 239 1.89 11.83 -1.43
CA GLU A 239 1.14 12.42 -2.56
C GLU A 239 0.94 11.38 -3.67
N LYS A 240 1.97 10.60 -3.95
CA LYS A 240 1.96 9.58 -4.99
C LYS A 240 2.94 8.47 -4.66
N ARG A 241 2.52 7.22 -4.86
CA ARG A 241 3.41 6.06 -4.88
C ARG A 241 4.40 6.15 -6.06
N ARG A 242 5.63 5.71 -5.88
CA ARG A 242 6.62 5.62 -6.96
C ARG A 242 6.64 4.21 -7.51
N GLY A 243 5.93 3.97 -8.62
CA GLY A 243 5.95 2.70 -9.34
C GLY A 243 7.34 2.36 -9.86
N LEU A 244 7.72 1.10 -9.75
CA LEU A 244 9.03 0.57 -10.09
C LEU A 244 8.91 -0.40 -11.27
N GLN A 245 9.83 -0.28 -12.25
CA GLN A 245 10.01 -1.33 -13.22
C GLN A 245 10.78 -2.48 -12.58
N VAL A 246 10.22 -3.68 -12.61
CA VAL A 246 10.83 -4.87 -12.02
C VAL A 246 11.07 -5.95 -13.08
N LYS A 247 12.15 -6.74 -12.90
CA LYS A 247 12.50 -7.83 -13.80
C LYS A 247 11.78 -9.10 -13.40
N PHE A 248 11.23 -9.82 -14.37
CA PHE A 248 10.57 -11.11 -14.16
C PHE A 248 11.38 -12.23 -14.77
N LYS A 249 11.37 -13.38 -14.10
CA LYS A 249 11.87 -14.64 -14.65
C LYS A 249 10.92 -15.09 -15.76
N THR A 250 11.43 -15.21 -17.00
CA THR A 250 10.61 -15.52 -18.20
C THR A 250 10.94 -16.87 -18.84
N GLY A 251 11.89 -17.62 -18.29
CA GLY A 251 12.31 -18.89 -18.87
C GLY A 251 13.01 -19.80 -17.88
N LYS A 252 13.51 -20.93 -18.36
CA LYS A 252 14.38 -21.81 -17.59
C LYS A 252 15.72 -21.12 -17.37
N GLY A 253 16.32 -21.32 -16.19
CA GLY A 253 17.58 -20.66 -15.83
C GLY A 253 17.38 -19.27 -15.23
N ALA A 254 18.37 -18.41 -15.35
CA ALA A 254 18.42 -17.07 -14.75
C ALA A 254 17.95 -15.95 -15.70
N LEU A 255 17.23 -16.31 -16.78
CA LEU A 255 16.73 -15.30 -17.72
C LEU A 255 15.69 -14.42 -17.04
N ALA A 256 16.00 -13.13 -16.91
CA ALA A 256 15.13 -12.12 -16.35
C ALA A 256 15.04 -10.91 -17.29
N THR A 257 13.84 -10.39 -17.47
CA THR A 257 13.59 -9.22 -18.32
C THR A 257 12.47 -8.35 -17.79
N TYR A 258 12.43 -7.10 -18.20
CA TYR A 258 11.24 -6.27 -18.08
C TYR A 258 10.19 -6.78 -19.06
N LEU A 259 8.95 -6.90 -18.60
CA LEU A 259 7.86 -7.33 -19.47
C LEU A 259 7.43 -6.17 -20.37
N SER A 260 7.07 -6.53 -21.61
CA SER A 260 6.70 -5.56 -22.65
C SER A 260 5.24 -5.75 -23.06
N GLU A 261 4.56 -4.64 -23.31
CA GLU A 261 3.21 -4.60 -23.87
C GLU A 261 3.11 -5.44 -25.15
N HIS A 262 1.98 -6.08 -25.35
CA HIS A 262 1.66 -6.99 -26.48
C HIS A 262 2.51 -8.25 -26.58
N LYS A 263 3.30 -8.60 -25.54
CA LYS A 263 4.02 -9.87 -25.50
C LYS A 263 3.38 -10.85 -24.52
N THR A 264 3.37 -12.12 -24.90
CA THR A 264 2.89 -13.24 -24.06
C THR A 264 4.06 -13.92 -23.38
N TYR A 265 3.90 -14.17 -22.07
CA TYR A 265 4.93 -14.82 -21.26
C TYR A 265 4.39 -16.11 -20.64
N ARG A 266 5.13 -17.23 -20.81
CA ARG A 266 4.78 -18.52 -20.24
C ARG A 266 5.62 -18.81 -19.01
N LYS A 267 4.99 -19.15 -17.89
CA LYS A 267 5.71 -19.65 -16.69
C LYS A 267 6.01 -21.14 -16.84
N ASN A 268 7.19 -21.49 -17.33
CA ASN A 268 7.62 -22.86 -17.56
C ASN A 268 8.60 -23.39 -16.49
N TYR A 269 8.62 -22.76 -15.33
CA TYR A 269 9.47 -23.08 -14.18
C TYR A 269 8.63 -23.14 -12.89
N SER A 270 9.17 -23.80 -11.86
CA SER A 270 8.63 -23.76 -10.51
C SER A 270 9.30 -22.63 -9.73
N SER A 271 8.51 -21.95 -8.89
CA SER A 271 9.07 -20.99 -7.93
C SER A 271 9.98 -21.74 -6.94
N VAL A 272 11.14 -21.19 -6.66
CA VAL A 272 12.04 -21.71 -5.63
C VAL A 272 11.65 -21.02 -4.33
N ARG A 273 11.38 -21.84 -3.31
CA ARG A 273 11.04 -21.39 -1.95
C ARG A 273 12.26 -20.80 -1.25
#